data_d20335b42f6e7e548a7c47de2d791942
#
_entry.id   d20335b42f6e7e548a7c47de2d791942
#
_cell.length_a   1.000
_cell.length_b   1.000
_cell.length_c   1.000
_cell.angle_alpha   90.00
_cell.angle_beta   90.00
_cell.angle_gamma   90.00
#
_symmetry.space_group_name_H-M   'P 1'
#
loop_
_entity.id
_entity.type
_entity.pdbx_description
1 polymer ?
#
loop_
_entity_poly.entity_id
_entity_poly.type
_entity_poly.pdbx_seq_one_letter_code
_entity_poly.pdbx_strand_id
1 'polypeptide(L)'
;MKKGRGLKTALHDPLSEDVMSDTKDTKGKQDEPDAGEEQLADLAAFVLSGRPERVEDGILMMAPPQFRAAVRATREVLATLGRAESPSAPSANVRAKLFESLSRRAATTRRALVVIDMINDHLQPGSLLEVPRARAVVPALKKRIDEARAAGVPVVYIVDEHEPDDPDLDAWGTHAVKGTPGTEVWADLAPHSGDRIVKKASYSAFFESNLTSVLDELKIDTLVLTGCLTELGIMATATDAMQQGFAIEVPADAQAGSCVELEMAALGTMNVMAPFGPSRKKRLERLALAA
;
A
#
# COMPACT_ATOMS: atom_id res chain seq x y z
N MET A 1 -52.77 -21.08 19.59
CA MET A 1 -53.85 -20.83 18.58
C MET A 1 -53.32 -19.87 17.51
N LYS A 2 -53.61 -20.20 16.22
CA LYS A 2 -53.44 -19.47 14.94
C LYS A 2 -52.00 -19.44 14.39
N LYS A 3 -51.62 -20.36 13.48
CA LYS A 3 -51.79 -20.47 12.00
C LYS A 3 -50.94 -19.38 11.28
N GLY A 4 -49.87 -19.61 10.64
CA GLY A 4 -49.45 -20.34 9.48
C GLY A 4 -49.96 -19.75 8.17
N ARG A 5 -49.11 -19.15 7.32
CA ARG A 5 -49.35 -19.07 5.88
C ARG A 5 -47.97 -19.15 5.16
N GLY A 6 -47.80 -20.25 4.43
CA GLY A 6 -46.75 -20.42 3.50
C GLY A 6 -46.99 -19.66 2.18
N LEU A 7 -45.94 -19.22 1.54
CA LEU A 7 -45.97 -18.73 0.17
C LEU A 7 -45.44 -19.85 -0.77
N LYS A 8 -46.30 -20.26 -1.70
CA LYS A 8 -45.99 -21.19 -2.79
C LYS A 8 -45.34 -20.40 -3.94
N THR A 9 -44.17 -20.84 -4.36
CA THR A 9 -43.57 -20.50 -5.63
C THR A 9 -44.30 -21.21 -6.77
N ALA A 10 -44.73 -20.46 -7.78
CA ALA A 10 -45.21 -20.97 -9.06
C ALA A 10 -44.16 -20.72 -10.12
N LEU A 11 -43.62 -21.80 -10.65
CA LEU A 11 -42.87 -21.85 -11.90
C LEU A 11 -43.85 -21.66 -13.06
N HIS A 12 -43.53 -20.79 -13.99
CA HIS A 12 -44.22 -20.67 -15.28
C HIS A 12 -43.21 -20.75 -16.38
N ASP A 13 -43.34 -21.82 -17.15
CA ASP A 13 -42.68 -22.05 -18.44
C ASP A 13 -43.68 -21.60 -19.54
N PRO A 14 -43.23 -20.92 -20.59
CA PRO A 14 -43.89 -21.06 -21.87
C PRO A 14 -42.96 -21.30 -23.05
N LEU A 15 -42.99 -22.50 -23.54
CA LEU A 15 -42.75 -22.76 -24.97
C LEU A 15 -44.09 -22.59 -25.72
N SER A 16 -44.16 -21.73 -26.70
CA SER A 16 -44.98 -21.92 -27.91
C SER A 16 -44.43 -21.04 -29.05
N GLU A 17 -44.14 -21.73 -30.11
CA GLU A 17 -43.77 -21.23 -31.44
C GLU A 17 -44.87 -20.33 -32.01
N ASP A 18 -44.45 -19.28 -32.73
CA ASP A 18 -45.15 -18.90 -33.96
C ASP A 18 -44.16 -18.20 -34.93
N VAL A 19 -44.07 -18.80 -36.11
CA VAL A 19 -43.34 -18.36 -37.28
C VAL A 19 -44.22 -17.40 -38.06
N MET A 20 -43.78 -16.15 -38.30
CA MET A 20 -44.19 -15.42 -39.50
C MET A 20 -43.11 -14.41 -39.94
N SER A 21 -42.74 -14.54 -41.18
CA SER A 21 -41.83 -13.69 -41.96
C SER A 21 -42.27 -12.24 -42.06
N ASP A 22 -41.33 -11.30 -41.94
CA ASP A 22 -41.33 -10.17 -42.89
C ASP A 22 -39.92 -9.60 -43.06
N THR A 23 -39.52 -9.54 -44.31
CA THR A 23 -38.32 -8.90 -44.82
C THR A 23 -38.57 -7.40 -44.90
N LYS A 24 -37.69 -6.56 -44.28
CA LYS A 24 -37.11 -5.32 -44.88
C LYS A 24 -36.33 -4.48 -43.88
N ASP A 25 -35.29 -3.93 -44.43
CA ASP A 25 -34.44 -2.80 -43.98
C ASP A 25 -33.20 -3.16 -43.18
N THR A 26 -32.14 -3.47 -43.94
CA THR A 26 -30.75 -3.31 -43.55
C THR A 26 -30.41 -1.80 -43.51
N LYS A 27 -30.59 -1.14 -42.38
CA LYS A 27 -29.82 0.04 -42.01
C LYS A 27 -28.79 -0.42 -40.98
N GLY A 28 -27.51 -0.20 -41.30
CA GLY A 28 -26.38 -0.60 -40.48
C GLY A 28 -26.55 -0.10 -39.05
N LYS A 29 -26.78 -1.02 -38.13
CA LYS A 29 -26.41 -0.83 -36.74
C LYS A 29 -24.90 -0.80 -36.71
N GLN A 30 -24.31 0.32 -36.37
CA GLN A 30 -22.98 0.35 -35.78
C GLN A 30 -23.10 -0.54 -34.55
N ASP A 31 -22.36 -1.65 -34.56
CA ASP A 31 -22.21 -2.49 -33.40
C ASP A 31 -21.60 -1.60 -32.29
N GLU A 32 -22.40 -1.23 -31.29
CA GLU A 32 -21.85 -0.70 -30.05
C GLU A 32 -20.96 -1.81 -29.47
N PRO A 33 -19.70 -1.52 -29.13
CA PRO A 33 -18.81 -2.52 -28.57
C PRO A 33 -19.47 -3.12 -27.33
N ASP A 34 -19.42 -4.44 -27.20
CA ASP A 34 -19.87 -5.16 -26.02
C ASP A 34 -19.13 -4.58 -24.80
N ALA A 35 -19.86 -4.33 -23.70
CA ALA A 35 -19.29 -3.79 -22.46
C ALA A 35 -18.04 -4.56 -21.99
N GLY A 36 -17.87 -5.81 -22.42
CA GLY A 36 -16.67 -6.61 -22.24
C GLY A 36 -15.50 -6.18 -23.11
N GLU A 37 -15.74 -5.71 -24.34
CA GLU A 37 -14.68 -5.23 -25.24
C GLU A 37 -14.16 -3.85 -24.82
N GLU A 38 -15.03 -2.97 -24.34
CA GLU A 38 -14.65 -1.66 -23.81
C GLU A 38 -13.77 -1.80 -22.55
N GLN A 39 -14.15 -2.71 -21.64
CA GLN A 39 -13.34 -3.04 -20.47
C GLN A 39 -11.98 -3.66 -20.81
N LEU A 40 -11.92 -4.47 -21.88
CA LEU A 40 -10.66 -5.04 -22.37
C LEU A 40 -9.76 -3.99 -23.04
N ALA A 41 -10.34 -3.03 -23.75
CA ALA A 41 -9.59 -1.93 -24.36
C ALA A 41 -9.01 -0.98 -23.29
N ASP A 42 -9.77 -0.66 -22.26
CA ASP A 42 -9.29 0.14 -21.12
C ASP A 42 -8.17 -0.57 -20.35
N LEU A 43 -8.29 -1.89 -20.19
CA LEU A 43 -7.26 -2.71 -19.59
C LEU A 43 -5.98 -2.75 -20.44
N ALA A 44 -6.11 -2.93 -21.76
CA ALA A 44 -4.97 -2.90 -22.65
C ALA A 44 -4.27 -1.53 -22.64
N ALA A 45 -5.03 -0.43 -22.61
CA ALA A 45 -4.50 0.92 -22.48
C ALA A 45 -3.76 1.12 -21.13
N PHE A 46 -4.29 0.54 -20.04
CA PHE A 46 -3.63 0.56 -18.72
C PHE A 46 -2.31 -0.22 -18.72
N VAL A 47 -2.30 -1.42 -19.29
CA VAL A 47 -1.09 -2.27 -19.44
C VAL A 47 -0.03 -1.60 -20.31
N LEU A 48 -0.45 -0.94 -21.41
CA LEU A 48 0.43 -0.23 -22.34
C LEU A 48 0.95 1.11 -21.78
N SER A 49 0.35 1.64 -20.71
CA SER A 49 0.77 2.90 -20.10
C SER A 49 2.15 2.85 -19.40
N GLY A 50 2.81 1.68 -19.39
CA GLY A 50 4.17 1.52 -18.88
C GLY A 50 4.31 1.67 -17.36
N ARG A 51 3.23 1.47 -16.61
CA ARG A 51 3.28 1.46 -15.14
C ARG A 51 4.00 0.20 -14.64
N PRO A 52 4.77 0.28 -13.56
CA PRO A 52 5.63 -0.81 -13.12
C PRO A 52 4.85 -2.09 -12.79
N GLU A 53 5.36 -3.22 -13.23
CA GLU A 53 4.80 -4.58 -13.16
C GLU A 53 4.24 -4.99 -11.77
N ARG A 54 4.73 -4.40 -10.69
CA ARG A 54 4.35 -4.74 -9.32
C ARG A 54 2.95 -4.26 -8.89
N VAL A 55 2.41 -3.20 -9.50
CA VAL A 55 1.05 -2.70 -9.20
C VAL A 55 0.00 -3.62 -9.80
N GLU A 56 0.32 -4.20 -10.96
CA GLU A 56 -0.58 -5.07 -11.72
C GLU A 56 -0.87 -6.40 -11.02
N ASP A 57 0.12 -6.98 -10.32
CA ASP A 57 -0.04 -8.30 -9.69
C ASP A 57 -1.00 -8.25 -8.49
N GLY A 58 -1.00 -7.17 -7.72
CA GLY A 58 -1.94 -7.00 -6.60
C GLY A 58 -3.39 -6.84 -7.04
N ILE A 59 -3.63 -6.00 -8.07
CA ILE A 59 -4.98 -5.81 -8.65
C ILE A 59 -5.44 -7.10 -9.34
N LEU A 60 -4.55 -7.79 -10.05
CA LEU A 60 -4.85 -9.03 -10.72
C LEU A 60 -5.26 -10.15 -9.76
N MET A 61 -4.66 -10.22 -8.56
CA MET A 61 -5.02 -11.23 -7.55
C MET A 61 -6.47 -11.08 -7.07
N MET A 62 -7.01 -9.85 -7.05
CA MET A 62 -8.39 -9.55 -6.65
C MET A 62 -9.40 -9.66 -7.81
N ALA A 63 -8.93 -9.77 -9.06
CA ALA A 63 -9.78 -9.82 -10.24
C ALA A 63 -10.39 -11.21 -10.47
N PRO A 64 -11.57 -11.32 -11.14
CA PRO A 64 -12.16 -12.60 -11.51
C PRO A 64 -11.21 -13.48 -12.34
N PRO A 65 -11.31 -14.83 -12.24
CA PRO A 65 -10.39 -15.75 -12.93
C PRO A 65 -10.27 -15.53 -14.44
N GLN A 66 -11.40 -15.23 -15.12
CA GLN A 66 -11.43 -14.95 -16.56
C GLN A 66 -10.64 -13.68 -16.92
N PHE A 67 -10.71 -12.66 -16.07
CA PHE A 67 -9.97 -11.42 -16.24
C PHE A 67 -8.46 -11.64 -16.06
N ARG A 68 -8.07 -12.42 -15.06
CA ARG A 68 -6.66 -12.81 -14.85
C ARG A 68 -6.10 -13.59 -16.05
N ALA A 69 -6.91 -14.47 -16.66
CA ALA A 69 -6.53 -15.22 -17.85
C ALA A 69 -6.33 -14.29 -19.05
N ALA A 70 -7.23 -13.34 -19.27
CA ALA A 70 -7.13 -12.35 -20.37
C ALA A 70 -5.88 -11.47 -20.25
N VAL A 71 -5.60 -10.95 -19.05
CA VAL A 71 -4.37 -10.14 -18.80
C VAL A 71 -3.12 -10.98 -19.06
N ARG A 72 -3.09 -12.23 -18.59
CA ARG A 72 -1.94 -13.12 -18.82
C ARG A 72 -1.69 -13.38 -20.28
N ALA A 73 -2.76 -13.67 -21.06
CA ALA A 73 -2.67 -13.85 -22.49
C ALA A 73 -2.18 -12.58 -23.22
N THR A 74 -2.68 -11.41 -22.84
CA THR A 74 -2.24 -10.11 -23.40
C THR A 74 -0.76 -9.85 -23.10
N ARG A 75 -0.29 -10.11 -21.87
CA ARG A 75 1.13 -10.00 -21.51
C ARG A 75 2.02 -10.92 -22.33
N GLU A 76 1.54 -12.15 -22.62
CA GLU A 76 2.29 -13.12 -23.40
C GLU A 76 2.44 -12.69 -24.88
N VAL A 77 1.38 -12.11 -25.46
CA VAL A 77 1.39 -11.50 -26.78
C VAL A 77 2.34 -10.31 -26.83
N LEU A 78 2.24 -9.38 -25.88
CA LEU A 78 3.12 -8.20 -25.79
C LEU A 78 4.59 -8.59 -25.59
N ALA A 79 4.87 -9.58 -24.74
CA ALA A 79 6.22 -10.10 -24.54
C ALA A 79 6.77 -10.79 -25.80
N THR A 80 5.91 -11.38 -26.64
CA THR A 80 6.29 -11.96 -27.92
C THR A 80 6.58 -10.88 -28.96
N LEU A 81 5.75 -9.85 -29.04
CA LEU A 81 5.96 -8.68 -29.90
C LEU A 81 7.22 -7.89 -29.49
N GLY A 82 7.42 -7.66 -28.19
CA GLY A 82 8.60 -6.98 -27.67
C GLY A 82 9.91 -7.75 -27.86
N ARG A 83 9.83 -9.09 -28.05
CA ARG A 83 11.00 -9.90 -28.43
C ARG A 83 11.30 -9.87 -29.92
N ALA A 84 10.29 -9.56 -30.75
CA ALA A 84 10.46 -9.42 -32.19
C ALA A 84 11.14 -8.11 -32.59
N GLU A 85 11.01 -7.06 -31.78
CA GLU A 85 11.78 -5.82 -31.90
C GLU A 85 12.97 -5.88 -30.95
N SER A 86 14.19 -5.84 -31.47
CA SER A 86 15.39 -5.68 -30.61
C SER A 86 15.24 -4.40 -29.81
N PRO A 87 15.22 -4.45 -28.48
CA PRO A 87 15.09 -3.25 -27.65
C PRO A 87 16.33 -2.38 -27.92
N SER A 88 16.18 -1.29 -28.64
CA SER A 88 17.23 -0.31 -28.77
C SER A 88 17.41 0.34 -27.38
N ALA A 89 18.61 0.18 -26.81
CA ALA A 89 18.93 0.86 -25.56
C ALA A 89 18.66 2.37 -25.74
N PRO A 90 18.04 3.05 -24.74
CA PRO A 90 17.81 4.49 -24.81
C PRO A 90 19.10 5.21 -25.16
N SER A 91 19.04 6.22 -26.04
CA SER A 91 20.21 6.99 -26.43
C SER A 91 20.94 7.54 -25.19
N ALA A 92 22.25 7.77 -25.29
CA ALA A 92 23.04 8.31 -24.19
C ALA A 92 22.45 9.63 -23.64
N ASN A 93 21.86 10.46 -24.51
CA ASN A 93 21.22 11.72 -24.12
C ASN A 93 19.92 11.48 -23.31
N VAL A 94 19.11 10.50 -23.69
CA VAL A 94 17.89 10.13 -22.92
C VAL A 94 18.28 9.58 -21.56
N ARG A 95 19.29 8.71 -21.49
CA ARG A 95 19.84 8.23 -20.22
C ARG A 95 20.36 9.34 -19.35
N ALA A 96 21.20 10.24 -19.90
CA ALA A 96 21.73 11.39 -19.15
C ALA A 96 20.63 12.29 -18.59
N LYS A 97 19.61 12.64 -19.39
CA LYS A 97 18.44 13.44 -18.93
C LYS A 97 17.64 12.72 -17.86
N LEU A 98 17.45 11.39 -17.98
CA LEU A 98 16.76 10.60 -16.97
C LEU A 98 17.58 10.59 -15.66
N PHE A 99 18.89 10.32 -15.72
CA PHE A 99 19.75 10.35 -14.54
C PHE A 99 19.79 11.74 -13.89
N GLU A 100 19.86 12.81 -14.68
CA GLU A 100 19.81 14.18 -14.16
C GLU A 100 18.47 14.48 -13.48
N SER A 101 17.35 14.07 -14.07
CA SER A 101 16.03 14.25 -13.46
C SER A 101 15.84 13.45 -12.17
N LEU A 102 16.35 12.20 -12.15
CA LEU A 102 16.34 11.37 -10.96
C LEU A 102 17.23 11.93 -9.84
N SER A 103 18.43 12.42 -10.21
CA SER A 103 19.36 13.03 -9.26
C SER A 103 18.81 14.33 -8.66
N ARG A 104 18.19 15.20 -9.48
CA ARG A 104 17.47 16.39 -8.96
C ARG A 104 16.34 16.01 -8.02
N ARG A 105 15.54 15.02 -8.38
CA ARG A 105 14.43 14.54 -7.54
C ARG A 105 14.95 13.98 -6.22
N ALA A 106 16.03 13.18 -6.25
CA ALA A 106 16.65 12.66 -5.05
C ALA A 106 17.23 13.78 -4.16
N ALA A 107 17.88 14.78 -4.75
CA ALA A 107 18.45 15.90 -4.03
C ALA A 107 17.41 16.83 -3.37
N THR A 108 16.18 16.86 -3.89
CA THR A 108 15.08 17.67 -3.32
C THR A 108 14.16 16.90 -2.40
N THR A 109 14.24 15.57 -2.39
CA THR A 109 13.38 14.71 -1.54
C THR A 109 13.91 14.69 -0.11
N ARG A 110 13.08 15.08 0.83
CA ARG A 110 13.36 15.01 2.27
C ARG A 110 12.69 13.78 2.87
N ARG A 111 13.49 12.77 3.13
CA ARG A 111 13.02 11.48 3.63
C ARG A 111 13.13 11.40 5.15
N ALA A 112 12.25 10.63 5.78
CA ALA A 112 12.42 10.11 7.12
C ALA A 112 12.28 8.58 7.10
N LEU A 113 13.12 7.89 7.85
CA LEU A 113 12.94 6.48 8.16
C LEU A 113 12.00 6.39 9.36
N VAL A 114 10.85 5.75 9.19
CA VAL A 114 9.82 5.59 10.22
C VAL A 114 9.79 4.13 10.65
N VAL A 115 10.11 3.89 11.92
CA VAL A 115 10.18 2.56 12.53
C VAL A 115 8.95 2.36 13.39
N ILE A 116 8.02 1.51 12.96
CA ILE A 116 6.70 1.34 13.56
C ILE A 116 6.68 0.10 14.44
N ASP A 117 6.32 0.28 15.70
CA ASP A 117 5.94 -0.75 16.67
C ASP A 117 6.96 -1.89 16.85
N MET A 118 8.24 -1.60 16.68
CA MET A 118 9.32 -2.54 16.97
C MET A 118 9.65 -2.52 18.47
N ILE A 119 8.65 -2.83 19.29
CA ILE A 119 8.68 -2.79 20.75
C ILE A 119 8.74 -4.19 21.37
N ASN A 120 9.05 -4.25 22.68
CA ASN A 120 9.20 -5.53 23.36
C ASN A 120 7.93 -6.38 23.31
N ASP A 121 6.73 -5.81 23.50
CA ASP A 121 5.49 -6.59 23.48
C ASP A 121 5.17 -7.22 22.12
N HIS A 122 5.73 -6.70 21.03
CA HIS A 122 5.60 -7.29 19.71
C HIS A 122 6.75 -8.24 19.35
N LEU A 123 7.93 -8.09 19.96
CA LEU A 123 9.11 -8.88 19.58
C LEU A 123 9.50 -9.93 20.62
N GLN A 124 9.12 -9.74 21.89
CA GLN A 124 9.47 -10.68 22.97
C GLN A 124 8.75 -12.01 22.76
N PRO A 125 9.48 -13.15 22.74
CA PRO A 125 8.85 -14.47 22.65
C PRO A 125 7.89 -14.70 23.82
N GLY A 126 6.66 -15.12 23.49
CA GLY A 126 5.60 -15.39 24.46
C GLY A 126 4.77 -14.20 24.88
N SER A 127 5.03 -12.99 24.36
CA SER A 127 4.14 -11.83 24.55
C SER A 127 2.78 -12.06 23.89
N LEU A 128 1.74 -11.44 24.43
CA LEU A 128 0.36 -11.63 23.96
C LEU A 128 0.21 -11.27 22.45
N LEU A 129 0.83 -10.18 22.03
CA LEU A 129 0.79 -9.72 20.63
C LEU A 129 2.15 -9.94 19.93
N GLU A 130 2.78 -11.07 20.24
CA GLU A 130 4.04 -11.45 19.60
C GLU A 130 3.91 -11.54 18.08
N VAL A 131 4.85 -10.90 17.37
CA VAL A 131 5.00 -10.94 15.91
C VAL A 131 6.31 -11.66 15.55
N PRO A 132 6.36 -12.99 15.49
CA PRO A 132 7.61 -13.74 15.26
C PRO A 132 8.34 -13.32 13.97
N ARG A 133 7.59 -12.93 12.94
CA ARG A 133 8.13 -12.46 11.66
C ARG A 133 8.86 -11.12 11.79
N ALA A 134 8.46 -10.25 12.73
CA ALA A 134 9.13 -8.98 12.98
C ALA A 134 10.58 -9.17 13.47
N ARG A 135 10.87 -10.23 14.24
CA ARG A 135 12.25 -10.53 14.65
C ARG A 135 13.16 -10.87 13.46
N ALA A 136 12.62 -11.50 12.42
CA ALA A 136 13.41 -11.86 11.24
C ALA A 136 13.89 -10.63 10.45
N VAL A 137 13.18 -9.51 10.52
CA VAL A 137 13.57 -8.28 9.80
C VAL A 137 14.47 -7.36 10.62
N VAL A 138 14.69 -7.61 11.91
CA VAL A 138 15.54 -6.79 12.79
C VAL A 138 16.93 -6.52 12.19
N PRO A 139 17.68 -7.52 11.65
CA PRO A 139 19.01 -7.25 11.09
C PRO A 139 18.99 -6.30 9.89
N ALA A 140 18.01 -6.45 8.99
CA ALA A 140 17.86 -5.59 7.83
C ALA A 140 17.42 -4.18 8.24
N LEU A 141 16.49 -4.08 9.19
CA LEU A 141 16.02 -2.81 9.73
C LEU A 141 17.13 -2.05 10.47
N LYS A 142 17.92 -2.75 11.30
CA LYS A 142 19.10 -2.17 11.95
C LYS A 142 20.06 -1.55 10.95
N LYS A 143 20.40 -2.30 9.90
CA LYS A 143 21.24 -1.80 8.82
C LYS A 143 20.68 -0.51 8.20
N ARG A 144 19.38 -0.46 7.92
CA ARG A 144 18.72 0.73 7.35
C ARG A 144 18.72 1.93 8.31
N ILE A 145 18.56 1.67 9.61
CA ILE A 145 18.66 2.71 10.64
C ILE A 145 20.08 3.30 10.68
N ASP A 146 21.11 2.44 10.67
CA ASP A 146 22.51 2.87 10.66
C ASP A 146 22.85 3.66 9.39
N GLU A 147 22.38 3.21 8.22
CA GLU A 147 22.53 3.91 6.94
C GLU A 147 21.82 5.26 6.94
N ALA A 148 20.57 5.33 7.46
CA ALA A 148 19.82 6.57 7.57
C ALA A 148 20.56 7.60 8.45
N ARG A 149 21.00 7.19 9.64
CA ARG A 149 21.79 8.02 10.54
C ARG A 149 23.08 8.53 9.89
N ALA A 150 23.83 7.65 9.22
CA ALA A 150 25.07 8.01 8.52
C ALA A 150 24.82 9.00 7.37
N ALA A 151 23.66 8.94 6.73
CA ALA A 151 23.25 9.84 5.64
C ALA A 151 22.57 11.13 6.16
N GLY A 152 22.41 11.31 7.47
CA GLY A 152 21.69 12.45 8.05
C GLY A 152 20.17 12.41 7.76
N VAL A 153 19.63 11.24 7.44
CA VAL A 153 18.18 11.04 7.28
C VAL A 153 17.56 10.85 8.67
N PRO A 154 16.58 11.68 9.06
CA PRO A 154 15.92 11.53 10.34
C PRO A 154 15.30 10.15 10.54
N VAL A 155 15.48 9.59 11.74
CA VAL A 155 14.83 8.35 12.18
C VAL A 155 13.73 8.72 13.16
N VAL A 156 12.51 8.25 12.91
CA VAL A 156 11.31 8.47 13.72
C VAL A 156 10.78 7.14 14.18
N TYR A 157 10.81 6.89 15.45
CA TYR A 157 10.22 5.70 16.07
C TYR A 157 8.77 5.99 16.42
N ILE A 158 7.90 5.10 16.01
CA ILE A 158 6.50 5.06 16.43
C ILE A 158 6.39 3.95 17.47
N VAL A 159 5.87 4.29 18.62
CA VAL A 159 5.76 3.40 19.78
C VAL A 159 4.30 3.28 20.17
N ASP A 160 3.79 2.08 20.17
CA ASP A 160 2.49 1.79 20.73
C ASP A 160 2.54 1.94 22.24
N GLU A 161 1.66 2.77 22.80
CA GLU A 161 1.60 3.04 24.24
C GLU A 161 0.18 3.38 24.65
N HIS A 162 -0.42 2.51 25.47
CA HIS A 162 -1.77 2.67 26.01
C HIS A 162 -1.75 3.14 27.44
N GLU A 163 -2.69 4.02 27.83
CA GLU A 163 -2.96 4.25 29.24
C GLU A 163 -3.55 2.97 29.89
N PRO A 164 -3.35 2.76 31.20
CA PRO A 164 -3.79 1.52 31.86
C PRO A 164 -5.29 1.23 31.79
N ASP A 165 -6.10 2.25 31.53
CA ASP A 165 -7.57 2.19 31.41
C ASP A 165 -8.06 2.39 29.95
N ASP A 166 -7.19 2.23 28.96
CA ASP A 166 -7.53 2.35 27.57
C ASP A 166 -8.53 1.24 27.16
N PRO A 167 -9.69 1.59 26.55
CA PRO A 167 -10.67 0.61 26.11
C PRO A 167 -10.17 -0.41 25.08
N ASP A 168 -9.11 -0.07 24.30
CA ASP A 168 -8.53 -0.98 23.31
C ASP A 168 -7.89 -2.21 23.98
N LEU A 169 -7.47 -2.10 25.26
CA LEU A 169 -6.98 -3.23 26.03
C LEU A 169 -8.04 -4.31 26.30
N ASP A 170 -9.31 -3.96 26.27
CA ASP A 170 -10.41 -4.93 26.38
C ASP A 170 -10.54 -5.78 25.10
N ALA A 171 -10.24 -5.19 23.94
CA ALA A 171 -10.39 -5.85 22.65
C ALA A 171 -9.14 -6.68 22.27
N TRP A 172 -7.94 -6.14 22.50
CA TRP A 172 -6.66 -6.74 22.10
C TRP A 172 -5.95 -7.48 23.24
N GLY A 173 -6.42 -7.31 24.48
CA GLY A 173 -5.75 -7.75 25.70
C GLY A 173 -4.66 -6.76 26.14
N THR A 174 -4.18 -6.94 27.36
CA THR A 174 -3.22 -6.02 27.99
C THR A 174 -1.87 -6.11 27.27
N HIS A 175 -1.49 -5.03 26.61
CA HIS A 175 -0.22 -4.88 25.89
C HIS A 175 0.20 -3.41 25.87
N ALA A 176 1.46 -3.15 25.58
CA ALA A 176 2.05 -1.81 25.39
C ALA A 176 1.57 -0.77 26.43
N VAL A 177 1.39 -1.20 27.68
CA VAL A 177 0.91 -0.32 28.74
C VAL A 177 1.99 0.66 29.14
N LYS A 178 1.66 1.93 29.23
CA LYS A 178 2.54 3.03 29.61
C LYS A 178 3.31 2.74 30.90
N GLY A 179 4.61 2.96 30.83
CA GLY A 179 5.50 2.76 31.98
C GLY A 179 5.90 1.30 32.21
N THR A 180 5.50 0.37 31.35
CA THR A 180 5.97 -1.02 31.37
C THR A 180 7.11 -1.24 30.38
N PRO A 181 7.95 -2.27 30.56
CA PRO A 181 8.98 -2.63 29.59
C PRO A 181 8.42 -3.00 28.20
N GLY A 182 7.13 -3.33 28.10
CA GLY A 182 6.47 -3.71 26.85
C GLY A 182 6.52 -2.63 25.78
N THR A 183 6.46 -1.35 26.20
CA THR A 183 6.51 -0.18 25.29
C THR A 183 7.93 0.20 24.84
N GLU A 184 8.97 -0.39 25.43
CA GLU A 184 10.34 -0.07 25.06
C GLU A 184 10.68 -0.61 23.69
N VAL A 185 11.39 0.19 22.89
CA VAL A 185 11.90 -0.26 21.58
C VAL A 185 12.85 -1.42 21.78
N TRP A 186 12.73 -2.43 20.93
CA TRP A 186 13.60 -3.62 20.93
C TRP A 186 15.07 -3.25 20.98
N ALA A 187 15.81 -3.84 21.90
CA ALA A 187 17.17 -3.41 22.27
C ALA A 187 18.15 -3.26 21.08
N ASP A 188 18.07 -4.18 20.10
CA ASP A 188 18.93 -4.13 18.90
C ASP A 188 18.63 -2.94 17.98
N LEU A 189 17.49 -2.29 18.15
CA LEU A 189 17.02 -1.14 17.38
C LEU A 189 16.95 0.14 18.21
N ALA A 190 17.55 0.17 19.40
CA ALA A 190 17.42 1.26 20.38
C ALA A 190 17.61 2.64 19.74
N PRO A 191 16.74 3.61 20.08
CA PRO A 191 16.87 4.98 19.61
C PRO A 191 18.15 5.66 20.12
N HIS A 192 18.76 6.52 19.28
CA HIS A 192 19.85 7.41 19.65
C HIS A 192 19.33 8.80 19.98
N SER A 193 20.19 9.63 20.59
CA SER A 193 19.81 10.98 21.06
C SER A 193 19.33 11.94 19.98
N GLY A 194 19.60 11.67 18.71
CA GLY A 194 19.14 12.46 17.56
C GLY A 194 17.82 11.99 16.95
N ASP A 195 17.34 10.81 17.34
CA ASP A 195 16.11 10.23 16.81
C ASP A 195 14.87 10.85 17.45
N ARG A 196 13.73 10.75 16.79
CA ARG A 196 12.44 11.18 17.30
C ARG A 196 11.63 9.98 17.76
N ILE A 197 10.91 10.12 18.85
CA ILE A 197 9.97 9.11 19.35
C ILE A 197 8.58 9.74 19.37
N VAL A 198 7.63 9.09 18.72
CA VAL A 198 6.21 9.45 18.65
C VAL A 198 5.43 8.30 19.25
N LYS A 199 4.56 8.60 20.20
CA LYS A 199 3.68 7.62 20.83
C LYS A 199 2.31 7.65 20.16
N LYS A 200 1.67 6.51 20.07
CA LYS A 200 0.30 6.32 19.60
C LYS A 200 -0.40 5.25 20.43
N ALA A 201 -1.71 5.28 20.46
CA ALA A 201 -2.56 4.24 21.05
C ALA A 201 -3.60 3.76 20.03
N SER A 202 -3.24 3.69 18.74
CA SER A 202 -4.14 3.27 17.66
C SER A 202 -3.34 2.76 16.47
N TYR A 203 -4.01 2.29 15.39
CA TYR A 203 -3.33 1.73 14.22
C TYR A 203 -2.47 2.75 13.49
N SER A 204 -3.03 3.93 13.16
CA SER A 204 -2.30 4.96 12.44
C SER A 204 -1.42 5.79 13.35
N ALA A 205 -0.15 5.94 12.99
CA ALA A 205 0.77 6.83 13.70
C ALA A 205 0.38 8.32 13.61
N PHE A 206 -0.57 8.68 12.75
CA PHE A 206 -1.07 10.05 12.64
C PHE A 206 -2.27 10.33 13.55
N PHE A 207 -2.96 9.27 14.01
CA PHE A 207 -4.16 9.44 14.83
C PHE A 207 -3.78 9.80 16.26
N GLU A 208 -4.32 10.89 16.76
CA GLU A 208 -4.12 11.43 18.14
C GLU A 208 -2.66 11.45 18.60
N SER A 209 -1.74 11.76 17.67
CA SER A 209 -0.29 11.84 17.93
C SER A 209 0.29 13.18 17.45
N ASN A 210 1.55 13.42 17.78
CA ASN A 210 2.28 14.58 17.28
C ASN A 210 3.11 14.32 16.02
N LEU A 211 2.89 13.21 15.31
CA LEU A 211 3.70 12.82 14.14
C LEU A 211 3.70 13.90 13.06
N THR A 212 2.53 14.46 12.71
CA THR A 212 2.44 15.51 11.70
C THR A 212 3.34 16.70 12.05
N SER A 213 3.33 17.16 13.30
CA SER A 213 4.16 18.28 13.75
C SER A 213 5.65 17.96 13.66
N VAL A 214 6.06 16.75 14.07
CA VAL A 214 7.44 16.28 13.97
C VAL A 214 7.92 16.25 12.52
N LEU A 215 7.09 15.72 11.60
CA LEU A 215 7.45 15.64 10.20
C LEU A 215 7.47 17.00 9.48
N ASP A 216 6.62 17.93 9.91
CA ASP A 216 6.61 19.30 9.38
C ASP A 216 7.81 20.12 9.89
N GLU A 217 8.19 19.98 11.18
CA GLU A 217 9.41 20.56 11.75
C GLU A 217 10.65 20.09 10.95
N LEU A 218 10.72 18.80 10.66
CA LEU A 218 11.80 18.19 9.89
C LEU A 218 11.69 18.45 8.38
N LYS A 219 10.62 19.11 7.92
CA LYS A 219 10.30 19.39 6.51
C LYS A 219 10.28 18.15 5.63
N ILE A 220 9.79 17.03 6.16
CA ILE A 220 9.73 15.74 5.47
C ILE A 220 8.63 15.76 4.40
N ASP A 221 8.91 15.14 3.26
CA ASP A 221 7.94 14.93 2.17
C ASP A 221 7.74 13.46 1.80
N THR A 222 8.63 12.59 2.26
CA THR A 222 8.63 11.15 1.93
C THR A 222 8.91 10.33 3.18
N LEU A 223 8.07 9.32 3.43
CA LEU A 223 8.21 8.40 4.55
C LEU A 223 8.67 7.03 4.04
N VAL A 224 9.74 6.51 4.63
CA VAL A 224 10.16 5.12 4.47
C VAL A 224 9.61 4.36 5.66
N LEU A 225 8.49 3.66 5.48
CA LEU A 225 7.77 2.96 6.54
C LEU A 225 8.32 1.55 6.74
N THR A 226 8.67 1.22 7.96
CA THR A 226 9.29 -0.06 8.35
C THR A 226 8.70 -0.54 9.67
N GLY A 227 8.98 -1.78 10.05
CA GLY A 227 8.52 -2.35 11.34
C GLY A 227 7.36 -3.33 11.19
N CYS A 228 6.36 -3.27 12.06
CA CYS A 228 5.19 -4.17 12.09
C CYS A 228 3.91 -3.50 12.63
N LEU A 229 2.71 -4.02 12.36
CA LEU A 229 2.36 -5.01 11.36
C LEU A 229 2.07 -4.34 10.03
N THR A 230 2.49 -4.97 8.94
CA THR A 230 2.31 -4.41 7.58
C THR A 230 0.86 -4.12 7.26
N GLU A 231 -0.04 -5.05 7.57
CA GLU A 231 -1.48 -4.97 7.28
C GLU A 231 -2.27 -4.12 8.26
N LEU A 232 -1.67 -3.70 9.38
CA LEU A 232 -2.31 -2.84 10.39
C LEU A 232 -1.59 -1.49 10.50
N GLY A 233 -0.65 -1.36 11.42
CA GLY A 233 0.01 -0.10 11.75
C GLY A 233 0.69 0.56 10.55
N ILE A 234 1.40 -0.22 9.72
CA ILE A 234 2.08 0.32 8.52
C ILE A 234 1.05 0.76 7.48
N MET A 235 0.05 -0.08 7.16
CA MET A 235 -0.95 0.26 6.14
C MET A 235 -1.84 1.44 6.56
N ALA A 236 -2.28 1.48 7.82
CA ALA A 236 -3.06 2.61 8.34
C ALA A 236 -2.25 3.92 8.28
N THR A 237 -0.99 3.88 8.75
CA THR A 237 -0.08 5.03 8.69
C THR A 237 0.20 5.46 7.24
N ALA A 238 0.42 4.51 6.33
CA ALA A 238 0.64 4.80 4.91
C ALA A 238 -0.58 5.48 4.28
N THR A 239 -1.79 5.00 4.60
CA THR A 239 -3.04 5.59 4.10
C THR A 239 -3.19 7.04 4.53
N ASP A 240 -2.99 7.34 5.80
CA ASP A 240 -3.08 8.70 6.32
C ASP A 240 -1.95 9.59 5.79
N ALA A 241 -0.73 9.05 5.68
CA ALA A 241 0.39 9.74 5.07
C ALA A 241 0.06 10.20 3.65
N MET A 242 -0.47 9.32 2.81
CA MET A 242 -0.85 9.66 1.44
C MET A 242 -1.96 10.71 1.38
N GLN A 243 -2.95 10.64 2.27
CA GLN A 243 -4.01 11.65 2.39
C GLN A 243 -3.44 13.03 2.77
N GLN A 244 -2.40 13.06 3.60
CA GLN A 244 -1.69 14.28 3.98
C GLN A 244 -0.64 14.73 2.94
N GLY A 245 -0.47 13.97 1.86
CA GLY A 245 0.40 14.31 0.74
C GLY A 245 1.85 13.89 0.87
N PHE A 246 2.18 13.01 1.81
CA PHE A 246 3.48 12.37 1.84
C PHE A 246 3.61 11.35 0.69
N ALA A 247 4.80 11.20 0.15
CA ALA A 247 5.15 9.98 -0.58
C ALA A 247 5.50 8.89 0.43
N ILE A 248 5.23 7.65 0.07
CA ILE A 248 5.58 6.50 0.89
C ILE A 248 6.49 5.53 0.14
N GLU A 249 7.37 4.89 0.87
CA GLU A 249 8.18 3.75 0.46
C GLU A 249 8.05 2.69 1.57
N VAL A 250 7.79 1.44 1.19
CA VAL A 250 7.68 0.33 2.14
C VAL A 250 8.63 -0.77 1.67
N PRO A 251 9.87 -0.81 2.20
CA PRO A 251 10.86 -1.80 1.80
C PRO A 251 10.48 -3.18 2.32
N ALA A 252 10.40 -4.17 1.42
CA ALA A 252 9.93 -5.51 1.72
C ALA A 252 10.81 -6.29 2.71
N ASP A 253 12.07 -5.90 2.88
CA ASP A 253 13.06 -6.53 3.77
C ASP A 253 13.11 -5.95 5.19
N ALA A 254 12.35 -4.88 5.45
CA ALA A 254 12.37 -4.16 6.74
C ALA A 254 10.98 -3.95 7.33
N GLN A 255 10.02 -4.74 6.93
CA GLN A 255 8.65 -4.76 7.47
C GLN A 255 8.16 -6.21 7.60
N ALA A 256 7.20 -6.45 8.47
CA ALA A 256 6.62 -7.77 8.68
C ALA A 256 5.12 -7.68 8.98
N GLY A 257 4.35 -8.53 8.32
CA GLY A 257 2.94 -8.78 8.65
C GLY A 257 2.78 -9.98 9.59
N SER A 258 1.55 -10.22 10.03
CA SER A 258 1.20 -11.39 10.84
C SER A 258 1.38 -12.71 10.06
N CYS A 259 1.06 -12.69 8.77
CA CYS A 259 1.34 -13.75 7.82
C CYS A 259 1.70 -13.18 6.43
N VAL A 260 2.23 -14.04 5.56
CA VAL A 260 2.69 -13.63 4.22
C VAL A 260 1.54 -13.12 3.36
N GLU A 261 0.37 -13.75 3.47
CA GLU A 261 -0.80 -13.43 2.65
C GLU A 261 -1.33 -12.02 2.96
N LEU A 262 -1.48 -11.68 4.24
CA LEU A 262 -1.95 -10.35 4.67
C LEU A 262 -0.90 -9.28 4.38
N GLU A 263 0.37 -9.56 4.62
CA GLU A 263 1.49 -8.69 4.27
C GLU A 263 1.48 -8.34 2.77
N MET A 264 1.41 -9.35 1.89
CA MET A 264 1.38 -9.14 0.44
C MET A 264 0.14 -8.38 -0.02
N ALA A 265 -1.03 -8.66 0.56
CA ALA A 265 -2.27 -7.94 0.27
C ALA A 265 -2.15 -6.46 0.65
N ALA A 266 -1.62 -6.16 1.83
CA ALA A 266 -1.39 -4.80 2.29
C ALA A 266 -0.40 -4.04 1.41
N LEU A 267 0.74 -4.66 1.07
CA LEU A 267 1.73 -4.09 0.16
C LEU A 267 1.13 -3.81 -1.23
N GLY A 268 0.33 -4.75 -1.75
CA GLY A 268 -0.41 -4.58 -3.00
C GLY A 268 -1.35 -3.38 -2.95
N THR A 269 -2.13 -3.26 -1.88
CA THR A 269 -3.06 -2.14 -1.65
C THR A 269 -2.33 -0.80 -1.59
N MET A 270 -1.27 -0.70 -0.80
CA MET A 270 -0.46 0.51 -0.68
C MET A 270 0.17 0.91 -2.02
N ASN A 271 0.65 -0.04 -2.83
CA ASN A 271 1.20 0.23 -4.15
C ASN A 271 0.16 0.81 -5.12
N VAL A 272 -1.10 0.37 -5.03
CA VAL A 272 -2.21 0.94 -5.83
C VAL A 272 -2.51 2.38 -5.42
N MET A 273 -2.46 2.68 -4.12
CA MET A 273 -2.81 3.99 -3.58
C MET A 273 -1.68 5.02 -3.77
N ALA A 274 -0.42 4.60 -3.76
CA ALA A 274 0.76 5.46 -3.78
C ALA A 274 0.85 6.49 -4.92
N PRO A 275 0.32 6.26 -6.15
CA PRO A 275 0.36 7.24 -7.25
C PRO A 275 -0.60 8.43 -7.11
N PHE A 276 -1.58 8.41 -6.22
CA PHE A 276 -2.63 9.42 -6.15
C PHE A 276 -2.17 10.70 -5.44
N GLY A 277 -2.01 11.77 -6.19
CA GLY A 277 -1.25 12.93 -5.81
C GLY A 277 -1.81 14.34 -5.72
N PRO A 278 -3.14 14.68 -5.61
CA PRO A 278 -3.52 16.07 -5.35
C PRO A 278 -2.99 16.59 -4.02
N SER A 279 -2.99 15.73 -3.00
CA SER A 279 -2.48 16.07 -1.66
C SER A 279 -0.97 16.29 -1.66
N ARG A 280 -0.21 15.51 -2.46
CA ARG A 280 1.23 15.70 -2.59
C ARG A 280 1.61 17.06 -3.14
N LYS A 281 0.92 17.54 -4.18
CA LYS A 281 1.14 18.88 -4.73
C LYS A 281 0.94 19.95 -3.66
N LYS A 282 -0.16 19.87 -2.91
CA LYS A 282 -0.46 20.81 -1.82
C LYS A 282 0.58 20.77 -0.70
N ARG A 283 1.10 19.57 -0.37
CA ARG A 283 2.15 19.44 0.63
C ARG A 283 3.45 20.09 0.17
N LEU A 284 3.89 19.80 -1.04
CA LEU A 284 5.12 20.38 -1.60
C LEU A 284 5.04 21.92 -1.70
N GLU A 285 3.88 22.46 -2.05
CA GLU A 285 3.63 23.91 -2.05
C GLU A 285 3.73 24.50 -0.64
N ARG A 286 3.17 23.84 0.39
CA ARG A 286 3.30 24.29 1.79
C ARG A 286 4.76 24.28 2.25
N LEU A 287 5.51 23.22 1.96
CA LEU A 287 6.92 23.13 2.33
C LEU A 287 7.79 24.18 1.64
N ALA A 288 7.48 24.50 0.38
CA ALA A 288 8.17 25.57 -0.35
C ALA A 288 7.90 26.97 0.21
N LEU A 289 6.72 27.23 0.75
CA LEU A 289 6.36 28.49 1.40
C LEU A 289 7.00 28.66 2.79
N ALA A 290 7.38 27.54 3.43
CA ALA A 290 8.00 27.54 4.77
C ALA A 290 9.54 27.51 4.73
N ALA A 291 10.14 27.51 3.54
CA ALA A 291 11.59 27.49 3.31
C ALA A 291 12.15 28.87 3.06
#